data_a70814cfd8b28bf77156ba6541b38a42
#
_entry.id   a70814cfd8b28bf77156ba6541b38a42
#
_cell.length_a   1.000
_cell.length_b   1.000
_cell.length_c   1.000
_cell.angle_alpha   90.00
_cell.angle_beta   90.00
_cell.angle_gamma   90.00
#
_symmetry.space_group_name_H-M   'P 1'
#
loop_
_entity.id
_entity.type
_entity.pdbx_description
1 polymer ?
#
loop_
_entity_poly.entity_id
_entity_poly.type
_entity_poly.pdbx_seq_one_letter_code
_entity_poly.pdbx_strand_id
1 'polypeptide(L)'
;MTKEELINMLEDQAKNWLAHDGLWFQAVERQYGMKKAIELDKEAWISFTQIEAKRIMRRHDIEPGGGITALKTALQYRLYARINEQSLIEVDSRTLRFEMNDCRVQSTRKRKGLDD
;
A
#
# COMPACT_ATOMS: atom_id res chain seq x y z
N MET A 1 22.25 15.66 3.03
CA MET A 1 21.69 14.48 2.34
C MET A 1 21.16 14.92 0.97
N THR A 2 21.55 14.23 -0.09
CA THR A 2 21.12 14.56 -1.45
C THR A 2 19.69 14.11 -1.70
N LYS A 3 19.08 14.65 -2.76
CA LYS A 3 17.73 14.22 -3.18
C LYS A 3 17.71 12.71 -3.50
N GLU A 4 18.75 12.22 -4.16
CA GLU A 4 18.87 10.79 -4.50
C GLU A 4 18.95 9.92 -3.24
N GLU A 5 19.76 10.34 -2.27
CA GLU A 5 19.85 9.63 -0.98
C GLU A 5 18.51 9.60 -0.25
N LEU A 6 17.75 10.70 -0.28
CA LEU A 6 16.43 10.77 0.34
C LEU A 6 15.43 9.85 -0.36
N ILE A 7 15.45 9.81 -1.69
CA ILE A 7 14.57 8.91 -2.46
C ILE A 7 14.90 7.45 -2.15
N ASN A 8 16.18 7.11 -2.13
CA ASN A 8 16.61 5.74 -1.79
C ASN A 8 16.21 5.36 -0.37
N MET A 9 16.32 6.29 0.57
CA MET A 9 15.91 6.06 1.94
C MET A 9 14.39 5.82 2.04
N LEU A 10 13.58 6.59 1.31
CA LEU A 10 12.13 6.39 1.28
C LEU A 10 11.76 5.01 0.73
N GLU A 11 12.43 4.58 -0.33
CA GLU A 11 12.22 3.25 -0.89
C GLU A 11 12.62 2.16 0.09
N ASP A 12 13.77 2.31 0.74
CA ASP A 12 14.25 1.35 1.74
C ASP A 12 13.30 1.27 2.93
N GLN A 13 12.77 2.41 3.40
CA GLN A 13 11.80 2.43 4.49
C GLN A 13 10.51 1.71 4.11
N ALA A 14 10.03 1.92 2.89
CA ALA A 14 8.84 1.23 2.41
C ALA A 14 9.07 -0.28 2.31
N LYS A 15 10.24 -0.70 1.82
CA LYS A 15 10.63 -2.12 1.73
C LYS A 15 10.79 -2.74 3.11
N ASN A 16 11.39 -2.01 4.06
CA ASN A 16 11.58 -2.48 5.43
C ASN A 16 10.22 -2.69 6.12
N TRP A 17 9.30 -1.75 5.92
CA TRP A 17 7.95 -1.89 6.47
C TRP A 17 7.26 -3.13 5.88
N LEU A 18 7.34 -3.31 4.57
CA LEU A 18 6.76 -4.48 3.90
C LEU A 18 7.38 -5.78 4.41
N ALA A 19 8.70 -5.81 4.60
CA ALA A 19 9.39 -6.99 5.12
C ALA A 19 8.88 -7.37 6.50
N HIS A 20 8.76 -6.39 7.40
CA HIS A 20 8.25 -6.64 8.74
C HIS A 20 6.79 -7.10 8.71
N ASP A 21 5.95 -6.40 7.95
CA ASP A 21 4.53 -6.75 7.81
C ASP A 21 4.36 -8.17 7.26
N GLY A 22 5.12 -8.51 6.23
CA GLY A 22 5.08 -9.84 5.64
C GLY A 22 5.53 -10.94 6.58
N LEU A 23 6.59 -10.70 7.34
CA LEU A 23 7.09 -11.67 8.33
C LEU A 23 6.09 -11.86 9.47
N TRP A 24 5.45 -10.79 9.91
CA TRP A 24 4.40 -10.86 10.92
C TRP A 24 3.20 -11.68 10.42
N PHE A 25 2.75 -11.39 9.20
CA PHE A 25 1.66 -12.15 8.57
C PHE A 25 1.99 -13.63 8.47
N GLN A 26 3.19 -13.97 8.02
CA GLN A 26 3.65 -15.36 7.91
C GLN A 26 3.73 -16.04 9.26
N ALA A 27 4.11 -15.33 10.31
CA ALA A 27 4.15 -15.89 11.67
C ALA A 27 2.74 -16.25 12.16
N VAL A 28 1.76 -15.38 11.92
CA VAL A 28 0.35 -15.66 12.26
C VAL A 28 -0.18 -16.83 11.43
N GLU A 29 0.12 -16.84 10.13
CA GLU A 29 -0.29 -17.92 9.22
C GLU A 29 0.23 -19.29 9.68
N ARG A 30 1.49 -19.36 10.09
CA ARG A 30 2.09 -20.62 10.56
C ARG A 30 1.45 -21.12 11.86
N GLN A 31 1.13 -20.21 12.77
CA GLN A 31 0.63 -20.61 14.10
C GLN A 31 -0.88 -20.78 14.16
N TYR A 32 -1.62 -20.00 13.38
CA TYR A 32 -3.08 -19.95 13.50
C TYR A 32 -3.81 -20.19 12.15
N GLY A 33 -3.09 -20.37 11.07
CA GLY A 33 -3.65 -20.62 9.75
C GLY A 33 -3.97 -19.35 8.97
N MET A 34 -4.19 -19.52 7.68
CA MET A 34 -4.43 -18.43 6.73
C MET A 34 -5.69 -17.64 7.06
N LYS A 35 -6.79 -18.31 7.45
CA LYS A 35 -8.05 -17.64 7.76
C LYS A 35 -7.87 -16.62 8.88
N LYS A 36 -7.17 -17.00 9.94
CA LYS A 36 -6.91 -16.11 11.08
C LYS A 36 -5.96 -14.99 10.69
N ALA A 37 -4.94 -15.28 9.91
CA ALA A 37 -4.01 -14.28 9.40
C ALA A 37 -4.74 -13.19 8.61
N ILE A 38 -5.64 -13.58 7.71
CA ILE A 38 -6.43 -12.64 6.92
C ILE A 38 -7.35 -11.80 7.81
N GLU A 39 -8.02 -12.42 8.79
CA GLU A 39 -8.90 -11.69 9.72
C GLU A 39 -8.15 -10.59 10.46
N LEU A 40 -6.99 -10.91 11.02
CA LEU A 40 -6.18 -9.95 11.77
C LEU A 40 -5.59 -8.87 10.87
N ASP A 41 -5.17 -9.25 9.68
CA ASP A 41 -4.62 -8.32 8.70
C ASP A 41 -5.68 -7.32 8.25
N LYS A 42 -6.90 -7.77 7.97
CA LYS A 42 -8.03 -6.89 7.63
C LYS A 42 -8.31 -5.87 8.75
N GLU A 43 -8.31 -6.32 9.99
CA GLU A 43 -8.53 -5.44 11.13
C GLU A 43 -7.45 -4.34 11.18
N ALA A 44 -6.20 -4.72 11.01
CA ALA A 44 -5.09 -3.77 11.00
C ALA A 44 -5.22 -2.79 9.84
N TRP A 45 -5.55 -3.27 8.64
CA TRP A 45 -5.69 -2.44 7.45
C TRP A 45 -6.84 -1.46 7.51
N ILE A 46 -7.97 -1.84 8.14
CA ILE A 46 -9.09 -0.92 8.33
C ILE A 46 -8.63 0.33 9.10
N SER A 47 -7.86 0.15 10.17
CA SER A 47 -7.33 1.27 10.95
C SER A 47 -6.19 2.00 10.25
N PHE A 48 -5.28 1.25 9.65
CA PHE A 48 -4.10 1.83 8.98
C PHE A 48 -4.48 2.71 7.81
N THR A 49 -5.41 2.28 6.96
CA THR A 49 -5.79 3.06 5.78
C THR A 49 -6.42 4.40 6.16
N GLN A 50 -7.16 4.44 7.26
CA GLN A 50 -7.72 5.70 7.77
C GLN A 50 -6.61 6.65 8.23
N ILE A 51 -5.61 6.13 8.92
CA ILE A 51 -4.46 6.93 9.40
C ILE A 51 -3.66 7.45 8.20
N GLU A 52 -3.36 6.59 7.25
CA GLU A 52 -2.61 6.96 6.05
C GLU A 52 -3.36 8.01 5.23
N ALA A 53 -4.65 7.79 4.99
CA ALA A 53 -5.49 8.72 4.23
C ALA A 53 -5.54 10.10 4.87
N LYS A 54 -5.75 10.17 6.19
CA LYS A 54 -5.79 11.45 6.91
C LYS A 54 -4.46 12.19 6.81
N ARG A 55 -3.36 11.47 6.91
CA ARG A 55 -2.01 12.04 6.83
C ARG A 55 -1.74 12.60 5.44
N ILE A 56 -2.10 11.86 4.40
CA ILE A 56 -1.96 12.28 3.00
C ILE A 56 -2.81 13.52 2.74
N MET A 57 -4.09 13.49 3.14
CA MET A 57 -5.01 14.60 2.90
C MET A 57 -4.53 15.88 3.60
N ARG A 58 -4.06 15.78 4.83
CA ARG A 58 -3.56 16.93 5.57
C ARG A 58 -2.31 17.53 4.91
N ARG A 59 -1.36 16.68 4.54
CA ARG A 59 -0.08 17.13 3.98
C ARG A 59 -0.22 17.77 2.60
N HIS A 60 -1.16 17.29 1.80
CA HIS A 60 -1.34 17.71 0.43
C HIS A 60 -2.59 18.58 0.21
N ASP A 61 -3.20 19.05 1.30
CA ASP A 61 -4.37 19.93 1.27
C ASP A 61 -5.52 19.36 0.44
N ILE A 62 -5.78 18.06 0.59
CA ILE A 62 -6.87 17.38 -0.12
C ILE A 62 -8.12 17.43 0.75
N GLU A 63 -9.15 18.10 0.24
CA GLU A 63 -10.42 18.23 0.97
C GLU A 63 -11.28 16.98 0.82
N PRO A 64 -12.06 16.62 1.86
CA PRO A 64 -13.06 15.56 1.76
C PRO A 64 -14.07 15.88 0.66
N GLY A 65 -14.47 14.85 -0.08
CA GLY A 65 -15.46 15.03 -1.15
C GLY A 65 -14.91 15.60 -2.44
N GLY A 66 -13.60 15.62 -2.62
CA GLY A 66 -12.95 16.16 -3.83
C GLY A 66 -13.11 15.31 -5.09
N GLY A 67 -13.80 14.17 -5.00
CA GLY A 67 -14.11 13.33 -6.13
C GLY A 67 -12.94 12.48 -6.65
N ILE A 68 -13.07 12.02 -7.89
CA ILE A 68 -12.13 11.10 -8.53
C ILE A 68 -10.72 11.71 -8.67
N THR A 69 -10.64 13.00 -9.01
CA THR A 69 -9.35 13.68 -9.17
C THR A 69 -8.58 13.74 -7.86
N ALA A 70 -9.26 14.05 -6.75
CA ALA A 70 -8.65 14.05 -5.42
C ALA A 70 -8.20 12.64 -5.02
N LEU A 71 -9.01 11.62 -5.31
CA LEU A 71 -8.67 10.23 -5.04
C LEU A 71 -7.41 9.81 -5.81
N LYS A 72 -7.35 10.15 -7.10
CA LYS A 72 -6.17 9.85 -7.93
C LYS A 72 -4.91 10.48 -7.35
N THR A 73 -4.99 11.74 -6.93
CA THR A 73 -3.87 12.45 -6.29
C THR A 73 -3.44 11.74 -5.01
N ALA A 74 -4.40 11.41 -4.14
CA ALA A 74 -4.11 10.76 -2.86
C ALA A 74 -3.45 9.39 -3.03
N LEU A 75 -3.91 8.59 -3.99
CA LEU A 75 -3.39 7.23 -4.20
C LEU A 75 -1.91 7.22 -4.62
N GLN A 76 -1.40 8.31 -5.17
CA GLN A 76 0.02 8.43 -5.55
C GLN A 76 0.94 8.54 -4.33
N TYR A 77 0.39 8.91 -3.17
CA TYR A 77 1.17 9.14 -1.95
C TYR A 77 1.08 7.99 -0.95
N ARG A 78 0.41 6.90 -1.31
CA ARG A 78 0.37 5.71 -0.46
C ARG A 78 1.76 5.09 -0.32
N LEU A 79 1.99 4.45 0.84
CA LEU A 79 3.22 3.70 1.07
C LEU A 79 3.52 2.72 -0.07
N TYR A 80 2.52 1.93 -0.45
CA TYR A 80 2.68 0.92 -1.49
C TYR A 80 2.92 1.48 -2.89
N ALA A 81 2.61 2.75 -3.13
CA ALA A 81 2.96 3.41 -4.39
C ALA A 81 4.47 3.49 -4.60
N ARG A 82 5.27 3.37 -3.51
CA ARG A 82 6.73 3.41 -3.58
C ARG A 82 7.35 2.06 -3.94
N ILE A 83 6.62 0.96 -3.76
CA ILE A 83 7.14 -0.40 -3.94
C ILE A 83 6.37 -1.25 -4.94
N ASN A 84 5.17 -0.82 -5.33
CA ASN A 84 4.37 -1.47 -6.35
C ASN A 84 4.40 -0.66 -7.64
N GLU A 85 4.20 -1.33 -8.77
CA GLU A 85 3.96 -0.66 -10.03
C GLU A 85 2.45 -0.53 -10.20
N GLN A 86 1.97 0.71 -10.24
CA GLN A 86 0.54 1.00 -10.33
C GLN A 86 0.24 2.02 -11.42
N SER A 87 -0.95 1.93 -11.99
CA SER A 87 -1.46 2.91 -12.96
C SER A 87 -2.78 3.48 -12.47
N LEU A 88 -2.93 4.80 -12.59
CA LEU A 88 -4.13 5.53 -12.17
C LEU A 88 -4.68 6.28 -13.38
N ILE A 89 -5.83 5.82 -13.88
CA ILE A 89 -6.42 6.36 -15.10
C ILE A 89 -7.82 6.90 -14.81
N GLU A 90 -8.02 8.19 -15.04
CA GLU A 90 -9.36 8.77 -15.00
C GLU A 90 -10.09 8.41 -16.28
N VAL A 91 -11.07 7.51 -16.18
CA VAL A 91 -11.87 7.09 -17.32
C VAL A 91 -12.92 8.16 -17.66
N ASP A 92 -13.60 8.66 -16.61
CA ASP A 92 -14.55 9.75 -16.72
C ASP A 92 -14.68 10.46 -15.36
N SER A 93 -15.64 11.39 -15.23
CA SER A 93 -15.81 12.17 -14.00
C SER A 93 -16.24 11.33 -12.77
N ARG A 94 -16.63 10.08 -12.96
CA ARG A 94 -17.10 9.18 -11.90
C ARG A 94 -16.33 7.88 -11.79
N THR A 95 -15.38 7.65 -12.72
CA THR A 95 -14.69 6.37 -12.81
C THR A 95 -13.18 6.57 -12.84
N LEU A 96 -12.52 5.99 -11.87
CA LEU A 96 -11.06 5.90 -11.81
C LEU A 96 -10.68 4.44 -11.94
N ARG A 97 -9.77 4.13 -12.88
CA ARG A 97 -9.20 2.79 -12.99
C ARG A 97 -7.86 2.75 -12.26
N PHE A 98 -7.78 1.86 -11.30
CA PHE A 98 -6.55 1.58 -10.56
C PHE A 98 -6.05 0.21 -10.99
N GLU A 99 -4.86 0.16 -11.55
CA GLU A 99 -4.24 -1.09 -12.01
C GLU A 99 -2.97 -1.35 -11.21
N MET A 100 -2.85 -2.57 -10.70
CA MET A 100 -1.66 -3.03 -10.01
C MET A 100 -0.85 -3.85 -11.00
N ASN A 101 0.16 -3.23 -11.62
CA ASN A 101 0.97 -3.87 -12.66
C ASN A 101 2.01 -4.83 -12.07
N ASP A 102 2.55 -4.50 -10.89
CA ASP A 102 3.39 -5.39 -10.10
C ASP A 102 3.11 -5.14 -8.62
N CYS A 103 2.54 -6.16 -7.96
CA CYS A 103 2.28 -6.11 -6.53
C CYS A 103 3.43 -6.78 -5.78
N ARG A 104 4.19 -6.01 -5.02
CA ARG A 104 5.36 -6.49 -4.28
C ARG A 104 5.02 -7.62 -3.31
N VAL A 105 3.86 -7.53 -2.66
CA VAL A 105 3.40 -8.56 -1.71
C VAL A 105 3.25 -9.90 -2.42
N GLN A 106 2.52 -9.95 -3.52
CA GLN A 106 2.29 -11.18 -4.26
C GLN A 106 3.57 -11.70 -4.92
N SER A 107 4.38 -10.81 -5.48
CA SER A 107 5.68 -11.18 -6.07
C SER A 107 6.60 -11.80 -5.04
N THR A 108 6.62 -11.27 -3.81
CA THR A 108 7.42 -11.80 -2.71
C THR A 108 6.90 -13.16 -2.25
N ARG A 109 5.59 -13.32 -2.10
CA ARG A 109 4.99 -14.61 -1.73
C ARG A 109 5.27 -15.66 -2.78
N LYS A 110 5.16 -15.31 -4.06
CA LYS A 110 5.46 -16.22 -5.16
C LYS A 110 6.90 -16.72 -5.10
N ARG A 111 7.87 -15.82 -4.89
CA ARG A 111 9.28 -16.20 -4.76
C ARG A 111 9.52 -17.14 -3.58
N LYS A 112 8.73 -17.02 -2.52
CA LYS A 112 8.83 -17.87 -1.32
C LYS A 112 7.98 -19.15 -1.41
N GLY A 113 7.25 -19.35 -2.52
CA GLY A 113 6.37 -20.50 -2.70
C GLY A 113 5.12 -20.47 -1.84
N LEU A 114 4.64 -19.28 -1.47
CA LEU A 114 3.48 -19.09 -0.59
C LEU A 114 2.21 -18.69 -1.34
N ASP A 115 2.29 -18.49 -2.64
CA ASP A 115 1.12 -18.20 -3.48
C ASP A 115 0.38 -19.50 -3.80
N ASP A 116 -0.91 -19.43 -3.83
CA ASP A 116 -1.79 -20.55 -4.21
C ASP A 116 -2.84 -20.11 -5.18
#